data_1abd297101b0c066ac4d3c93b420bd4f
#
_entry.id   1abd297101b0c066ac4d3c93b420bd4f
#
_cell.length_a   1.000
_cell.length_b   1.000
_cell.length_c   1.000
_cell.angle_alpha   90.00
_cell.angle_beta   90.00
_cell.angle_gamma   90.00
#
_symmetry.space_group_name_H-M   'P 1'
#
loop_
_entity.id
_entity.type
_entity.pdbx_description
1 polymer ?
#
loop_
_entity_poly.entity_id
_entity_poly.type
_entity_poly.pdbx_seq_one_letter_code
_entity_poly.pdbx_strand_id
1 'polypeptide(L)'
;MRMFAFRLLPAMMLLPLFLGLAASSEAPDYTRTPVLFVHGHGLSSADWRPLIEYLAANGYAREYLHGVDIVPNTMANVQAATSVIAPEADSLLARAKAAAQKGGYRGEVPRRLDIVSHSMGVVSSRWYAAKLRPERVRTWIGLAGANHGTQALCPFQDGASREMCPAFASNARTHALQVALNGAEGAWVDETPYGLGLDRPAVPRILPDDTRSILYLTVRVEPDSWIQPERSALLDGAGGVPIRVPAGVPVRETSPGNFLFQEQVGHDPLLLHPDLLRLVAAMLATRN
;
A
#
# COMPACT_ATOMS: atom_id res chain seq x y z
N MET A 1 35.54 10.69 -78.29
CA MET A 1 35.23 9.74 -77.19
C MET A 1 35.92 10.22 -75.94
N ARG A 2 35.20 10.88 -75.03
CA ARG A 2 35.76 11.34 -73.74
C ARG A 2 35.14 10.49 -72.67
N MET A 3 35.93 9.68 -71.96
CA MET A 3 35.55 8.88 -70.81
C MET A 3 35.48 9.76 -69.59
N PHE A 4 34.28 9.85 -68.98
CA PHE A 4 34.11 10.48 -67.64
C PHE A 4 34.35 9.41 -66.60
N ALA A 5 35.37 9.66 -65.75
CA ALA A 5 35.64 8.86 -64.56
C ALA A 5 34.80 9.36 -63.38
N PHE A 6 33.85 8.52 -62.90
CA PHE A 6 33.11 8.77 -61.67
C PHE A 6 34.00 8.41 -60.44
N ARG A 7 34.33 9.40 -59.63
CA ARG A 7 34.95 9.18 -58.33
C ARG A 7 33.83 8.92 -57.31
N LEU A 8 33.78 7.73 -56.73
CA LEU A 8 32.98 7.37 -55.58
C LEU A 8 33.67 7.93 -54.33
N LEU A 9 32.99 8.84 -53.59
CA LEU A 9 33.32 9.26 -52.25
C LEU A 9 32.79 8.23 -51.26
N PRO A 10 33.57 7.80 -50.24
CA PRO A 10 33.04 6.94 -49.19
C PRO A 10 32.10 7.72 -48.26
N ALA A 11 30.88 7.25 -48.12
CA ALA A 11 29.95 7.74 -47.14
C ALA A 11 30.44 7.34 -45.71
N MET A 12 30.88 8.31 -44.94
CA MET A 12 31.25 8.15 -43.55
C MET A 12 29.95 8.01 -42.72
N MET A 13 29.65 6.79 -42.32
CA MET A 13 28.51 6.43 -41.51
C MET A 13 28.79 6.93 -40.05
N LEU A 14 28.20 8.08 -39.67
CA LEU A 14 28.21 8.56 -38.30
C LEU A 14 27.26 7.66 -37.49
N LEU A 15 27.84 6.76 -36.68
CA LEU A 15 27.12 5.99 -35.66
C LEU A 15 26.72 6.96 -34.56
N PRO A 16 25.42 7.11 -34.21
CA PRO A 16 25.06 7.91 -33.07
C PRO A 16 25.52 7.19 -31.80
N LEU A 17 26.43 7.85 -31.07
CA LEU A 17 26.83 7.45 -29.72
C LEU A 17 25.63 7.68 -28.80
N PHE A 18 24.84 6.65 -28.55
CA PHE A 18 23.87 6.66 -27.46
C PHE A 18 24.65 6.66 -26.15
N LEU A 19 24.94 7.85 -25.62
CA LEU A 19 25.26 7.98 -24.20
C LEU A 19 23.99 7.59 -23.43
N GLY A 20 23.90 6.34 -23.03
CA GLY A 20 22.95 5.92 -22.00
C GLY A 20 23.26 6.71 -20.74
N LEU A 21 22.43 7.69 -20.39
CA LEU A 21 22.39 8.21 -19.02
C LEU A 21 22.06 7.00 -18.14
N ALA A 22 23.09 6.41 -17.53
CA ALA A 22 22.91 5.55 -16.39
C ALA A 22 22.28 6.44 -15.31
N ALA A 23 20.98 6.23 -15.04
CA ALA A 23 20.35 6.80 -13.88
C ALA A 23 21.17 6.33 -12.68
N SER A 24 21.86 7.25 -12.02
CA SER A 24 22.55 6.96 -10.77
C SER A 24 21.48 6.54 -9.78
N SER A 25 21.39 5.23 -9.48
CA SER A 25 20.55 4.77 -8.39
C SER A 25 21.10 5.42 -7.12
N GLU A 26 20.26 6.17 -6.44
CA GLU A 26 20.58 6.72 -5.14
C GLU A 26 21.02 5.57 -4.21
N ALA A 27 22.05 5.80 -3.39
CA ALA A 27 22.52 4.77 -2.47
C ALA A 27 21.38 4.37 -1.50
N PRO A 28 21.23 3.07 -1.17
CA PRO A 28 20.16 2.61 -0.29
C PRO A 28 20.17 3.34 1.06
N ASP A 29 19.04 3.91 1.44
CA ASP A 29 18.84 4.55 2.73
C ASP A 29 18.24 3.55 3.73
N TYR A 30 19.08 3.01 4.59
CA TYR A 30 18.69 2.04 5.62
C TYR A 30 17.99 2.67 6.85
N THR A 31 17.78 3.97 6.88
CA THR A 31 16.96 4.64 7.89
C THR A 31 15.48 4.56 7.57
N ARG A 32 15.14 4.30 6.32
CA ARG A 32 13.74 4.16 5.86
C ARG A 32 13.06 2.95 6.48
N THR A 33 11.76 3.05 6.64
CA THR A 33 10.95 1.94 7.17
C THR A 33 10.68 0.91 6.07
N PRO A 34 10.88 -0.41 6.33
CA PRO A 34 10.50 -1.46 5.37
C PRO A 34 9.02 -1.43 5.02
N VAL A 35 8.67 -1.77 3.78
CA VAL A 35 7.30 -1.71 3.26
C VAL A 35 6.82 -3.08 2.83
N LEU A 36 5.70 -3.51 3.39
CA LEU A 36 4.97 -4.72 3.02
C LEU A 36 3.81 -4.36 2.09
N PHE A 37 3.74 -5.01 0.92
CA PHE A 37 2.68 -4.81 -0.06
C PHE A 37 1.73 -6.00 -0.06
N VAL A 38 0.41 -5.75 0.08
CA VAL A 38 -0.60 -6.80 0.17
C VAL A 38 -1.62 -6.62 -0.96
N HIS A 39 -1.67 -7.60 -1.86
CA HIS A 39 -2.48 -7.57 -3.07
C HIS A 39 -3.98 -7.79 -2.83
N GLY A 40 -4.80 -7.46 -3.83
CA GLY A 40 -6.25 -7.68 -3.85
C GLY A 40 -6.67 -9.09 -4.25
N HIS A 41 -7.99 -9.31 -4.27
CA HIS A 41 -8.64 -10.54 -4.73
C HIS A 41 -8.24 -10.84 -6.19
N GLY A 42 -7.81 -12.06 -6.46
CA GLY A 42 -7.39 -12.48 -7.80
C GLY A 42 -6.02 -11.97 -8.27
N LEU A 43 -5.35 -11.11 -7.50
CA LEU A 43 -4.03 -10.53 -7.80
C LEU A 43 -2.89 -11.33 -7.13
N SER A 44 -1.67 -10.79 -7.20
CA SER A 44 -0.43 -11.37 -6.67
C SER A 44 0.58 -10.30 -6.25
N SER A 45 1.71 -10.71 -5.69
CA SER A 45 2.84 -9.82 -5.39
C SER A 45 3.39 -9.11 -6.64
N ALA A 46 3.22 -9.69 -7.84
CA ALA A 46 3.71 -9.14 -9.10
C ALA A 46 3.06 -7.79 -9.47
N ASP A 47 1.83 -7.55 -9.00
CA ASP A 47 1.09 -6.32 -9.27
C ASP A 47 1.71 -5.10 -8.58
N TRP A 48 2.54 -5.32 -7.58
CA TRP A 48 3.29 -4.28 -6.87
C TRP A 48 4.63 -3.90 -7.52
N ARG A 49 5.05 -4.61 -8.57
CA ARG A 49 6.35 -4.35 -9.22
C ARG A 49 6.57 -2.88 -9.62
N PRO A 50 5.62 -2.16 -10.23
CA PRO A 50 5.84 -0.77 -10.59
C PRO A 50 6.14 0.13 -9.39
N LEU A 51 5.41 -0.04 -8.28
CA LEU A 51 5.64 0.74 -7.06
C LEU A 51 6.96 0.34 -6.38
N ILE A 52 7.28 -0.94 -6.32
CA ILE A 52 8.54 -1.46 -5.77
C ILE A 52 9.74 -0.88 -6.54
N GLU A 53 9.67 -0.88 -7.87
CA GLU A 53 10.73 -0.32 -8.72
C GLU A 53 10.84 1.19 -8.56
N TYR A 54 9.70 1.89 -8.48
CA TYR A 54 9.68 3.32 -8.23
C TYR A 54 10.34 3.66 -6.88
N LEU A 55 9.98 2.98 -5.80
CA LEU A 55 10.55 3.23 -4.47
C LEU A 55 12.04 2.89 -4.41
N ALA A 56 12.46 1.79 -5.05
CA ALA A 56 13.88 1.41 -5.12
C ALA A 56 14.70 2.45 -5.90
N ALA A 57 14.17 2.99 -6.99
CA ALA A 57 14.82 4.07 -7.74
C ALA A 57 14.90 5.39 -6.95
N ASN A 58 14.05 5.55 -5.92
CA ASN A 58 13.99 6.71 -5.04
C ASN A 58 14.57 6.42 -3.64
N GLY A 59 15.61 5.59 -3.54
CA GLY A 59 16.47 5.42 -2.37
C GLY A 59 16.04 4.35 -1.36
N TYR A 60 14.97 3.57 -1.61
CA TYR A 60 14.69 2.39 -0.79
C TYR A 60 15.68 1.26 -1.08
N ALA A 61 16.20 0.61 -0.05
CA ALA A 61 16.86 -0.68 -0.23
C ALA A 61 15.88 -1.72 -0.78
N ARG A 62 16.27 -2.50 -1.78
CA ARG A 62 15.40 -3.54 -2.38
C ARG A 62 14.87 -4.53 -1.34
N GLU A 63 15.71 -4.91 -0.41
CA GLU A 63 15.40 -5.83 0.67
C GLU A 63 14.39 -5.28 1.69
N TYR A 64 14.12 -3.96 1.63
CA TYR A 64 13.11 -3.28 2.44
C TYR A 64 11.71 -3.30 1.80
N LEU A 65 11.60 -3.79 0.56
CA LEU A 65 10.37 -3.79 -0.23
C LEU A 65 9.93 -5.23 -0.49
N HIS A 66 8.73 -5.61 -0.04
CA HIS A 66 8.26 -6.98 -0.18
C HIS A 66 6.77 -7.07 -0.49
N GLY A 67 6.44 -7.67 -1.64
CA GLY A 67 5.08 -8.07 -1.98
C GLY A 67 4.78 -9.46 -1.43
N VAL A 68 3.65 -9.58 -0.75
CA VAL A 68 3.16 -10.86 -0.20
C VAL A 68 2.33 -11.59 -1.25
N ASP A 69 2.47 -12.91 -1.35
CA ASP A 69 1.57 -13.77 -2.12
C ASP A 69 0.61 -14.51 -1.18
N ILE A 70 -0.65 -14.12 -1.17
CA ILE A 70 -1.73 -14.82 -0.49
C ILE A 70 -2.21 -15.96 -1.40
N VAL A 71 -2.03 -17.20 -1.00
CA VAL A 71 -2.39 -18.39 -1.79
C VAL A 71 -3.33 -19.31 -0.98
N PRO A 72 -4.55 -19.58 -1.48
CA PRO A 72 -5.17 -19.01 -2.68
C PRO A 72 -5.44 -17.50 -2.53
N ASN A 73 -5.42 -16.76 -3.64
CA ASN A 73 -5.62 -15.30 -3.64
C ASN A 73 -7.07 -14.85 -3.38
N THR A 74 -7.87 -15.76 -2.89
CA THR A 74 -9.26 -15.60 -2.41
C THR A 74 -9.40 -16.10 -0.96
N MET A 75 -8.28 -16.30 -0.26
CA MET A 75 -8.24 -16.76 1.13
C MET A 75 -9.02 -15.80 2.04
N ALA A 76 -9.71 -16.33 3.04
CA ALA A 76 -10.39 -15.55 4.07
C ALA A 76 -9.41 -14.55 4.74
N ASN A 77 -9.86 -13.31 4.95
CA ASN A 77 -9.00 -12.20 5.35
C ASN A 77 -8.32 -12.42 6.71
N VAL A 78 -9.03 -12.98 7.69
CA VAL A 78 -8.44 -13.31 9.00
C VAL A 78 -7.37 -14.39 8.86
N GLN A 79 -7.61 -15.39 8.02
CA GLN A 79 -6.64 -16.43 7.74
C GLN A 79 -5.41 -15.86 7.02
N ALA A 80 -5.61 -15.04 5.99
CA ALA A 80 -4.53 -14.37 5.27
C ALA A 80 -3.66 -13.51 6.21
N ALA A 81 -4.31 -12.74 7.09
CA ALA A 81 -3.61 -11.92 8.09
C ALA A 81 -2.74 -12.76 9.04
N THR A 82 -3.25 -13.90 9.49
CA THR A 82 -2.60 -14.73 10.51
C THR A 82 -1.53 -15.66 9.93
N SER A 83 -1.86 -16.34 8.81
CA SER A 83 -1.01 -17.42 8.26
C SER A 83 -0.05 -16.94 7.17
N VAL A 84 -0.26 -15.76 6.59
CA VAL A 84 0.58 -15.22 5.52
C VAL A 84 1.19 -13.87 5.90
N ILE A 85 0.38 -12.84 6.17
CA ILE A 85 0.86 -11.48 6.40
C ILE A 85 1.76 -11.42 7.64
N ALA A 86 1.37 -12.05 8.75
CA ALA A 86 2.14 -11.97 9.99
C ALA A 86 3.55 -12.59 9.86
N PRO A 87 3.75 -13.82 9.35
CA PRO A 87 5.09 -14.36 9.15
C PRO A 87 5.90 -13.63 8.09
N GLU A 88 5.27 -13.10 7.03
CA GLU A 88 5.97 -12.31 6.01
C GLU A 88 6.43 -10.94 6.54
N ALA A 89 5.66 -10.33 7.42
CA ALA A 89 6.07 -9.09 8.11
C ALA A 89 7.30 -9.33 9.00
N ASP A 90 7.32 -10.40 9.78
CA ASP A 90 8.47 -10.75 10.62
C ASP A 90 9.71 -11.09 9.75
N SER A 91 9.51 -11.81 8.65
CA SER A 91 10.56 -12.14 7.66
C SER A 91 11.13 -10.87 7.02
N LEU A 92 10.28 -9.90 6.62
CA LEU A 92 10.71 -8.63 6.04
C LEU A 92 11.58 -7.84 7.02
N LEU A 93 11.18 -7.73 8.27
CA LEU A 93 11.97 -7.03 9.30
C LEU A 93 13.33 -7.69 9.54
N ALA A 94 13.37 -9.03 9.52
CA ALA A 94 14.63 -9.76 9.64
C ALA A 94 15.56 -9.54 8.43
N ARG A 95 15.02 -9.59 7.21
CA ARG A 95 15.77 -9.30 5.96
C ARG A 95 16.28 -7.87 5.92
N ALA A 96 15.46 -6.90 6.31
CA ALA A 96 15.85 -5.49 6.37
C ALA A 96 17.03 -5.28 7.31
N LYS A 97 16.98 -5.87 8.51
CA LYS A 97 18.09 -5.84 9.46
C LYS A 97 19.38 -6.44 8.87
N ALA A 98 19.28 -7.60 8.25
CA ALA A 98 20.43 -8.27 7.63
C ALA A 98 21.02 -7.44 6.47
N ALA A 99 20.18 -6.85 5.62
CA ALA A 99 20.60 -5.99 4.51
C ALA A 99 21.34 -4.74 5.01
N ALA A 100 20.81 -4.05 6.01
CA ALA A 100 21.46 -2.90 6.62
C ALA A 100 22.84 -3.24 7.18
N GLN A 101 22.96 -4.34 7.90
CA GLN A 101 24.23 -4.82 8.45
C GLN A 101 25.24 -5.16 7.33
N LYS A 102 24.79 -5.86 6.28
CA LYS A 102 25.60 -6.19 5.11
C LYS A 102 26.06 -4.94 4.36
N GLY A 103 25.19 -3.92 4.27
CA GLY A 103 25.50 -2.62 3.68
C GLY A 103 26.41 -1.73 4.55
N GLY A 104 26.86 -2.21 5.71
CA GLY A 104 27.75 -1.47 6.61
C GLY A 104 27.03 -0.42 7.48
N TYR A 105 25.70 -0.37 7.47
CA TYR A 105 24.94 0.54 8.30
C TYR A 105 25.10 0.18 9.79
N ARG A 106 25.41 1.18 10.62
CA ARG A 106 25.66 1.01 12.08
C ARG A 106 24.60 1.66 12.95
N GLY A 107 23.62 2.34 12.34
CA GLY A 107 22.52 2.98 13.05
C GLY A 107 21.43 1.98 13.47
N GLU A 108 20.39 2.51 14.10
CA GLU A 108 19.23 1.70 14.48
C GLU A 108 18.38 1.39 13.25
N VAL A 109 18.16 0.11 12.99
CA VAL A 109 17.28 -0.36 11.92
C VAL A 109 15.82 -0.32 12.41
N PRO A 110 14.89 0.18 11.60
CA PRO A 110 13.49 0.23 11.98
C PRO A 110 12.94 -1.14 12.40
N ARG A 111 12.22 -1.17 13.54
CA ARG A 111 11.57 -2.39 14.09
C ARG A 111 10.11 -2.51 13.71
N ARG A 112 9.60 -1.51 13.02
CA ARG A 112 8.25 -1.41 12.49
C ARG A 112 8.31 -1.40 10.97
N LEU A 113 7.20 -1.68 10.33
CA LEU A 113 7.05 -1.64 8.89
C LEU A 113 5.88 -0.73 8.49
N ASP A 114 5.90 -0.28 7.27
CA ASP A 114 4.75 0.30 6.61
C ASP A 114 4.02 -0.76 5.81
N ILE A 115 2.71 -0.61 5.67
CA ILE A 115 1.88 -1.48 4.85
C ILE A 115 1.23 -0.65 3.75
N VAL A 116 1.34 -1.12 2.52
CA VAL A 116 0.55 -0.63 1.39
C VAL A 116 -0.27 -1.79 0.86
N SER A 117 -1.58 -1.64 0.84
CA SER A 117 -2.50 -2.72 0.49
C SER A 117 -3.54 -2.25 -0.51
N HIS A 118 -4.07 -3.19 -1.31
CA HIS A 118 -5.07 -2.92 -2.33
C HIS A 118 -6.29 -3.81 -2.18
N SER A 119 -7.48 -3.27 -2.41
CA SER A 119 -8.74 -4.04 -2.52
C SER A 119 -8.99 -4.95 -1.30
N MET A 120 -9.13 -6.26 -1.51
CA MET A 120 -9.24 -7.28 -0.46
C MET A 120 -8.06 -7.23 0.53
N GLY A 121 -6.84 -7.03 0.05
CA GLY A 121 -5.63 -6.94 0.89
C GLY A 121 -5.69 -5.85 1.93
N VAL A 122 -6.51 -4.83 1.70
CA VAL A 122 -6.81 -3.75 2.66
C VAL A 122 -7.46 -4.32 3.93
N VAL A 123 -8.43 -5.21 3.77
CA VAL A 123 -9.15 -5.84 4.90
C VAL A 123 -8.24 -6.78 5.67
N SER A 124 -7.49 -7.64 4.95
CA SER A 124 -6.54 -8.59 5.56
C SER A 124 -5.44 -7.86 6.33
N SER A 125 -4.81 -6.85 5.73
CA SER A 125 -3.73 -6.09 6.36
C SER A 125 -4.21 -5.18 7.48
N ARG A 126 -5.45 -4.66 7.39
CA ARG A 126 -6.06 -3.90 8.49
C ARG A 126 -6.33 -4.81 9.69
N TRP A 127 -6.76 -6.06 9.46
CA TRP A 127 -6.88 -7.04 10.55
C TRP A 127 -5.52 -7.26 11.24
N TYR A 128 -4.44 -7.40 10.47
CA TYR A 128 -3.09 -7.50 11.02
C TYR A 128 -2.71 -6.28 11.86
N ALA A 129 -2.89 -5.07 11.30
CA ALA A 129 -2.52 -3.83 11.96
C ALA A 129 -3.37 -3.51 13.21
N ALA A 130 -4.69 -3.82 13.17
CA ALA A 130 -5.61 -3.43 14.22
C ALA A 130 -5.76 -4.50 15.33
N LYS A 131 -5.59 -5.79 15.00
CA LYS A 131 -5.95 -6.91 15.89
C LYS A 131 -4.81 -7.85 16.23
N LEU A 132 -3.78 -7.97 15.37
CA LEU A 132 -2.71 -8.95 15.61
C LEU A 132 -1.42 -8.30 16.10
N ARG A 133 -0.88 -7.32 15.39
CA ARG A 133 0.46 -6.75 15.63
C ARG A 133 0.50 -5.22 15.44
N PRO A 134 -0.31 -4.43 16.16
CA PRO A 134 -0.30 -2.98 16.04
C PRO A 134 1.08 -2.38 16.32
N GLU A 135 1.86 -2.97 17.22
CA GLU A 135 3.21 -2.53 17.57
C GLU A 135 4.21 -2.65 16.42
N ARG A 136 3.89 -3.44 15.38
CA ARG A 136 4.74 -3.64 14.20
C ARG A 136 4.46 -2.65 13.09
N VAL A 137 3.33 -1.93 13.12
CA VAL A 137 2.91 -1.07 12.01
C VAL A 137 3.12 0.40 12.33
N ARG A 138 3.84 1.11 11.45
CA ARG A 138 4.06 2.56 11.54
C ARG A 138 3.04 3.34 10.73
N THR A 139 2.89 2.99 9.45
CA THR A 139 1.92 3.58 8.53
C THR A 139 1.17 2.46 7.82
N TRP A 140 -0.13 2.60 7.71
CA TRP A 140 -0.99 1.71 6.97
C TRP A 140 -1.73 2.49 5.89
N ILE A 141 -1.58 2.09 4.63
CA ILE A 141 -2.17 2.73 3.45
C ILE A 141 -3.07 1.71 2.73
N GLY A 142 -4.35 2.02 2.64
CA GLY A 142 -5.35 1.23 1.91
C GLY A 142 -5.70 1.90 0.59
N LEU A 143 -5.44 1.22 -0.54
CA LEU A 143 -5.75 1.68 -1.89
C LEU A 143 -7.00 0.96 -2.40
N ALA A 144 -8.04 1.69 -2.79
CA ALA A 144 -9.31 1.18 -3.29
C ALA A 144 -9.83 -0.01 -2.44
N GLY A 145 -9.87 0.16 -1.11
CA GLY A 145 -10.07 -0.91 -0.15
C GLY A 145 -11.52 -1.15 0.23
N ALA A 146 -11.89 -2.42 0.47
CA ALA A 146 -13.22 -2.80 0.98
C ALA A 146 -13.28 -2.71 2.51
N ASN A 147 -12.93 -1.55 3.11
CA ASN A 147 -12.88 -1.38 4.57
C ASN A 147 -14.18 -1.74 5.27
N HIS A 148 -15.32 -1.43 4.65
CA HIS A 148 -16.66 -1.78 5.14
C HIS A 148 -17.34 -2.84 4.25
N GLY A 149 -16.56 -3.69 3.57
CA GLY A 149 -17.08 -4.67 2.62
C GLY A 149 -17.48 -4.07 1.27
N THR A 150 -18.09 -4.90 0.41
CA THR A 150 -18.54 -4.47 -0.91
C THR A 150 -19.67 -5.36 -1.44
N GLN A 151 -20.63 -4.76 -2.15
CA GLN A 151 -21.69 -5.48 -2.83
C GLN A 151 -21.19 -6.24 -4.06
N ALA A 152 -20.12 -5.77 -4.70
CA ALA A 152 -19.60 -6.39 -5.92
C ALA A 152 -19.12 -7.83 -5.71
N LEU A 153 -18.70 -8.20 -4.50
CA LEU A 153 -18.25 -9.55 -4.19
C LEU A 153 -19.35 -10.51 -3.74
N CYS A 154 -20.62 -10.07 -3.60
CA CYS A 154 -21.72 -10.92 -3.17
C CYS A 154 -22.03 -12.13 -4.08
N PRO A 155 -21.79 -12.08 -5.39
CA PRO A 155 -21.94 -13.25 -6.25
C PRO A 155 -20.93 -14.37 -6.00
N PHE A 156 -19.80 -14.08 -5.34
CA PHE A 156 -18.72 -15.05 -5.12
C PHE A 156 -18.87 -15.77 -3.80
N GLN A 157 -18.36 -17.04 -3.73
CA GLN A 157 -18.52 -17.91 -2.58
C GLN A 157 -17.21 -18.29 -1.88
N ASP A 158 -16.10 -17.68 -2.30
CA ASP A 158 -14.79 -17.86 -1.66
C ASP A 158 -14.72 -17.23 -0.26
N GLY A 159 -13.64 -17.52 0.47
CA GLY A 159 -13.52 -17.10 1.85
C GLY A 159 -13.51 -15.58 2.03
N ALA A 160 -12.73 -14.88 1.20
CA ALA A 160 -12.60 -13.42 1.28
C ALA A 160 -13.91 -12.72 0.89
N SER A 161 -14.55 -13.17 -0.19
CA SER A 161 -15.82 -12.58 -0.69
C SER A 161 -16.92 -12.69 0.34
N ARG A 162 -17.06 -13.83 1.02
CA ARG A 162 -18.06 -14.02 2.08
C ARG A 162 -17.85 -13.11 3.28
N GLU A 163 -16.62 -12.79 3.63
CA GLU A 163 -16.29 -11.87 4.71
C GLU A 163 -16.56 -10.40 4.35
N MET A 164 -16.46 -10.05 3.06
CA MET A 164 -16.62 -8.69 2.57
C MET A 164 -18.00 -8.36 2.02
N CYS A 165 -18.87 -9.34 1.79
CA CYS A 165 -20.25 -9.14 1.32
C CYS A 165 -21.25 -9.37 2.48
N PRO A 166 -22.27 -8.49 2.61
CA PRO A 166 -22.47 -7.22 1.90
C PRO A 166 -21.63 -6.06 2.48
N ALA A 167 -21.62 -4.95 1.77
CA ALA A 167 -21.05 -3.73 2.34
C ALA A 167 -21.81 -3.28 3.59
N PHE A 168 -21.09 -2.73 4.58
CA PHE A 168 -21.63 -2.21 5.85
C PHE A 168 -22.40 -3.26 6.65
N ALA A 169 -21.98 -4.52 6.59
CA ALA A 169 -22.59 -5.57 7.40
C ALA A 169 -22.32 -5.36 8.89
N SER A 170 -23.37 -5.36 9.70
CA SER A 170 -23.33 -5.06 11.14
C SER A 170 -23.80 -6.21 12.03
N ASN A 171 -24.13 -7.37 11.45
CA ASN A 171 -24.56 -8.56 12.19
C ASN A 171 -23.35 -9.44 12.57
N ALA A 172 -22.99 -9.47 13.85
CA ALA A 172 -21.83 -10.22 14.35
C ALA A 172 -21.92 -11.75 14.13
N ARG A 173 -23.12 -12.32 14.01
CA ARG A 173 -23.28 -13.77 13.81
C ARG A 173 -22.92 -14.19 12.39
N THR A 174 -23.14 -13.33 11.42
CA THR A 174 -22.94 -13.63 10.00
C THR A 174 -21.69 -12.92 9.41
N HIS A 175 -21.29 -11.79 9.99
CA HIS A 175 -20.21 -10.95 9.46
C HIS A 175 -19.23 -10.52 10.56
N ALA A 176 -18.71 -11.51 11.29
CA ALA A 176 -17.84 -11.28 12.45
C ALA A 176 -16.62 -10.41 12.16
N LEU A 177 -16.01 -10.55 10.97
CA LEU A 177 -14.86 -9.75 10.55
C LEU A 177 -15.24 -8.27 10.46
N GLN A 178 -16.30 -7.93 9.71
CA GLN A 178 -16.69 -6.54 9.51
C GLN A 178 -17.12 -5.89 10.83
N VAL A 179 -17.86 -6.61 11.67
CA VAL A 179 -18.24 -6.11 12.99
C VAL A 179 -17.04 -5.90 13.90
N ALA A 180 -16.06 -6.79 13.86
CA ALA A 180 -14.83 -6.64 14.66
C ALA A 180 -13.97 -5.44 14.22
N LEU A 181 -14.02 -5.06 12.93
CA LEU A 181 -13.28 -3.92 12.38
C LEU A 181 -14.07 -2.60 12.41
N ASN A 182 -15.40 -2.64 12.29
CA ASN A 182 -16.22 -1.45 12.02
C ASN A 182 -17.39 -1.26 13.01
N GLY A 183 -17.63 -2.23 13.88
CA GLY A 183 -18.74 -2.19 14.85
C GLY A 183 -20.01 -2.91 14.41
N ALA A 184 -20.86 -3.22 15.38
CA ALA A 184 -22.22 -3.72 15.19
C ALA A 184 -23.20 -2.55 15.06
N GLU A 185 -24.44 -2.86 14.64
CA GLU A 185 -25.51 -1.86 14.64
C GLU A 185 -25.69 -1.24 16.04
N GLY A 186 -25.63 0.10 16.11
CA GLY A 186 -25.75 0.85 17.35
C GLY A 186 -24.56 0.77 18.31
N ALA A 187 -23.49 0.05 17.96
CA ALA A 187 -22.27 -0.05 18.75
C ALA A 187 -21.07 0.51 17.95
N TRP A 188 -20.46 1.54 18.50
CA TRP A 188 -19.25 2.10 17.89
C TRP A 188 -18.02 1.20 18.16
N VAL A 189 -17.18 1.04 17.15
CA VAL A 189 -15.84 0.43 17.25
C VAL A 189 -14.86 1.40 16.63
N ASP A 190 -13.69 1.53 17.24
CA ASP A 190 -12.60 2.28 16.65
C ASP A 190 -12.09 1.59 15.39
N GLU A 191 -12.31 2.23 14.25
CA GLU A 191 -11.89 1.69 12.95
C GLU A 191 -10.38 1.79 12.74
N THR A 192 -9.72 2.69 13.50
CA THR A 192 -8.29 3.00 13.40
C THR A 192 -7.63 2.91 14.78
N PRO A 193 -7.69 1.76 15.45
CA PRO A 193 -7.14 1.62 16.81
C PRO A 193 -5.65 1.96 16.80
N TYR A 194 -5.21 2.65 17.87
CA TYR A 194 -3.87 3.25 17.98
C TYR A 194 -3.56 4.31 16.91
N GLY A 195 -4.59 4.80 16.21
CA GLY A 195 -4.47 5.81 15.15
C GLY A 195 -4.13 7.20 15.68
N LEU A 196 -3.47 7.98 14.84
CA LEU A 196 -3.13 9.39 15.14
C LEU A 196 -4.33 10.33 15.02
N GLY A 197 -5.35 9.95 14.22
CA GLY A 197 -6.42 10.86 13.82
C GLY A 197 -7.60 10.99 14.78
N LEU A 198 -7.86 9.98 15.62
CA LEU A 198 -9.02 10.01 16.51
C LEU A 198 -8.75 10.81 17.79
N ASP A 199 -9.70 11.71 18.13
CA ASP A 199 -9.74 12.42 19.40
C ASP A 199 -10.86 11.89 20.31
N ARG A 200 -10.74 10.61 20.70
CA ARG A 200 -11.68 9.97 21.63
C ARG A 200 -10.93 9.45 22.87
N PRO A 201 -11.17 10.04 24.06
CA PRO A 201 -10.40 9.70 25.27
C PRO A 201 -10.50 8.24 25.71
N ALA A 202 -11.57 7.55 25.31
CA ALA A 202 -11.82 6.15 25.69
C ALA A 202 -11.04 5.12 24.89
N VAL A 203 -10.34 5.53 23.82
CA VAL A 203 -9.63 4.61 22.93
C VAL A 203 -8.14 4.89 23.00
N PRO A 204 -7.29 3.86 23.24
CA PRO A 204 -5.86 4.03 23.22
C PRO A 204 -5.37 4.51 21.84
N ARG A 205 -4.69 5.65 21.81
CA ARG A 205 -4.09 6.22 20.60
C ARG A 205 -2.63 5.86 20.45
N ILE A 206 -1.97 5.64 21.59
CA ILE A 206 -0.55 5.39 21.70
C ILE A 206 -0.39 3.96 22.19
N LEU A 207 0.50 3.23 21.56
CA LEU A 207 0.87 1.89 22.01
C LEU A 207 1.52 1.97 23.39
N PRO A 208 1.30 0.96 24.27
CA PRO A 208 1.73 1.02 25.68
C PRO A 208 3.21 1.28 25.91
N ASP A 209 4.05 1.00 24.94
CA ASP A 209 5.51 1.10 25.05
C ASP A 209 6.09 2.46 24.64
N ASP A 210 5.33 3.36 24.03
CA ASP A 210 5.70 4.74 23.79
C ASP A 210 4.74 5.56 22.90
N THR A 211 5.31 6.60 22.26
CA THR A 211 4.68 7.51 21.30
C THR A 211 4.36 6.89 19.92
N ARG A 212 4.44 5.57 19.78
CA ARG A 212 4.26 4.86 18.51
C ARG A 212 2.79 4.64 18.20
N SER A 213 2.22 5.50 17.40
CA SER A 213 0.87 5.34 16.88
C SER A 213 0.91 4.97 15.39
N ILE A 214 -0.18 4.42 14.87
CA ILE A 214 -0.32 4.05 13.47
C ILE A 214 -0.90 5.24 12.70
N LEU A 215 -0.27 5.60 11.58
CA LEU A 215 -0.87 6.51 10.61
C LEU A 215 -1.72 5.70 9.63
N TYR A 216 -3.04 5.83 9.71
CA TYR A 216 -3.97 5.22 8.75
C TYR A 216 -4.28 6.20 7.64
N LEU A 217 -4.14 5.75 6.38
CA LEU A 217 -4.45 6.52 5.18
C LEU A 217 -5.24 5.65 4.19
N THR A 218 -6.18 6.26 3.49
CA THR A 218 -6.92 5.59 2.42
C THR A 218 -6.87 6.41 1.13
N VAL A 219 -6.82 5.73 -0.01
CA VAL A 219 -7.00 6.33 -1.34
C VAL A 219 -8.08 5.54 -2.06
N ARG A 220 -9.13 6.22 -2.52
CA ARG A 220 -10.20 5.61 -3.32
C ARG A 220 -10.27 6.23 -4.71
N VAL A 221 -10.93 5.55 -5.63
CA VAL A 221 -11.31 6.04 -6.96
C VAL A 221 -12.83 6.10 -7.07
N GLU A 222 -13.33 6.94 -7.95
CA GLU A 222 -14.74 7.06 -8.30
C GLU A 222 -14.88 7.29 -9.82
N PRO A 223 -15.67 6.44 -10.53
CA PRO A 223 -16.36 5.26 -10.02
C PRO A 223 -15.40 4.07 -9.78
N ASP A 224 -15.76 3.20 -8.84
CA ASP A 224 -15.09 1.94 -8.58
C ASP A 224 -16.05 0.76 -8.85
N SER A 225 -15.66 -0.17 -9.73
CA SER A 225 -16.51 -1.32 -10.09
C SER A 225 -16.49 -2.44 -9.04
N TRP A 226 -15.46 -2.46 -8.18
CA TRP A 226 -15.26 -3.51 -7.18
C TRP A 226 -15.55 -3.07 -5.76
N ILE A 227 -15.43 -1.78 -5.45
CA ILE A 227 -15.75 -1.25 -4.12
C ILE A 227 -17.08 -0.49 -4.20
N GLN A 228 -18.16 -1.18 -3.87
CA GLN A 228 -19.51 -0.67 -3.97
C GLN A 228 -20.26 -0.80 -2.65
N PRO A 229 -20.73 0.34 -2.11
CA PRO A 229 -20.48 1.72 -2.58
C PRO A 229 -19.05 2.18 -2.26
N GLU A 230 -18.51 3.12 -3.05
CA GLU A 230 -17.12 3.59 -2.97
C GLU A 230 -16.76 4.19 -1.60
N ARG A 231 -17.73 4.74 -0.88
CA ARG A 231 -17.57 5.21 0.50
C ARG A 231 -17.14 4.11 1.48
N SER A 232 -17.29 2.84 1.11
CA SER A 232 -16.79 1.70 1.87
C SER A 232 -15.27 1.73 2.06
N ALA A 233 -14.54 2.43 1.20
CA ALA A 233 -13.10 2.59 1.30
C ALA A 233 -12.65 3.59 2.39
N LEU A 234 -13.54 4.41 2.92
CA LEU A 234 -13.20 5.41 3.95
C LEU A 234 -12.97 4.74 5.31
N LEU A 235 -12.19 5.41 6.17
CA LEU A 235 -12.01 5.04 7.57
C LEU A 235 -12.26 6.24 8.47
N ASP A 236 -13.08 6.05 9.50
CA ASP A 236 -13.18 7.02 10.59
C ASP A 236 -11.89 7.02 11.43
N GLY A 237 -11.43 8.20 11.81
CA GLY A 237 -10.21 8.36 12.60
C GLY A 237 -8.90 8.18 11.84
N ALA A 238 -8.92 8.12 10.51
CA ALA A 238 -7.70 8.17 9.70
C ALA A 238 -6.99 9.53 9.79
N GLY A 239 -5.76 9.62 9.30
CA GLY A 239 -4.98 10.85 9.28
C GLY A 239 -4.32 11.19 10.62
N GLY A 240 -4.39 12.46 11.00
CA GLY A 240 -3.76 12.99 12.22
C GLY A 240 -2.43 13.71 11.98
N VAL A 241 -1.86 13.59 10.78
CA VAL A 241 -0.72 14.40 10.31
C VAL A 241 -0.97 14.88 8.89
N PRO A 242 -0.53 16.10 8.51
CA PRO A 242 -0.67 16.59 7.15
C PRO A 242 0.15 15.77 6.16
N ILE A 243 -0.46 15.34 5.06
CA ILE A 243 0.23 14.69 3.96
C ILE A 243 0.65 15.74 2.93
N ARG A 244 1.95 15.80 2.66
CA ARG A 244 2.47 16.68 1.60
C ARG A 244 2.25 16.03 0.24
N VAL A 245 1.09 16.28 -0.37
CA VAL A 245 0.78 15.80 -1.72
C VAL A 245 1.76 16.41 -2.73
N PRO A 246 2.42 15.61 -3.60
CA PRO A 246 3.31 16.15 -4.62
C PRO A 246 2.55 17.02 -5.62
N ALA A 247 3.20 18.09 -6.09
CA ALA A 247 2.58 19.00 -7.04
C ALA A 247 2.12 18.28 -8.33
N GLY A 248 0.90 18.60 -8.78
CA GLY A 248 0.31 18.02 -9.99
C GLY A 248 -0.30 16.62 -9.81
N VAL A 249 -0.24 16.01 -8.63
CA VAL A 249 -0.95 14.75 -8.36
C VAL A 249 -2.45 15.04 -8.23
N PRO A 250 -3.31 14.40 -9.03
CA PRO A 250 -4.75 14.65 -9.06
C PRO A 250 -5.46 13.96 -7.89
N VAL A 251 -5.22 14.41 -6.67
CA VAL A 251 -5.81 13.85 -5.46
C VAL A 251 -6.37 14.94 -4.57
N ARG A 252 -7.47 14.64 -3.89
CA ARG A 252 -8.11 15.51 -2.89
C ARG A 252 -8.36 14.75 -1.60
N GLU A 253 -7.93 15.28 -0.48
CA GLU A 253 -8.34 14.79 0.83
C GLU A 253 -9.81 15.15 1.06
N THR A 254 -10.66 14.15 1.29
CA THR A 254 -12.12 14.31 1.44
C THR A 254 -12.55 14.35 2.92
N SER A 255 -11.78 13.71 3.76
CA SER A 255 -11.80 13.79 5.22
C SER A 255 -10.41 13.43 5.73
N PRO A 256 -10.05 13.71 6.99
CA PRO A 256 -8.69 13.46 7.49
C PRO A 256 -8.18 12.07 7.12
N GLY A 257 -7.04 12.00 6.43
CA GLY A 257 -6.41 10.76 5.99
C GLY A 257 -7.11 9.97 4.90
N ASN A 258 -8.25 10.45 4.39
CA ASN A 258 -9.02 9.79 3.34
C ASN A 258 -8.98 10.59 2.05
N PHE A 259 -8.42 10.01 1.00
CA PHE A 259 -8.13 10.69 -0.27
C PHE A 259 -8.98 10.13 -1.41
N LEU A 260 -9.45 11.02 -2.29
CA LEU A 260 -10.05 10.69 -3.58
C LEU A 260 -9.03 10.97 -4.68
N PHE A 261 -8.67 9.95 -5.44
CA PHE A 261 -7.91 10.11 -6.67
C PHE A 261 -8.85 10.58 -7.77
N GLN A 262 -8.59 11.76 -8.33
CA GLN A 262 -9.56 12.51 -9.14
C GLN A 262 -9.56 12.15 -10.63
N GLU A 263 -8.66 11.26 -11.07
CA GLU A 263 -8.69 10.73 -12.42
C GLU A 263 -9.56 9.47 -12.49
N GLN A 264 -10.24 9.28 -13.62
CA GLN A 264 -11.04 8.09 -13.89
C GLN A 264 -10.13 6.92 -14.28
N VAL A 265 -9.51 6.33 -13.28
CA VAL A 265 -8.75 5.09 -13.43
C VAL A 265 -9.58 3.93 -12.87
N GLY A 266 -9.48 2.76 -13.47
CA GLY A 266 -10.16 1.57 -12.94
C GLY A 266 -9.57 1.11 -11.62
N HIS A 267 -10.25 0.19 -10.95
CA HIS A 267 -9.85 -0.38 -9.65
C HIS A 267 -8.41 -0.90 -9.62
N ASP A 268 -8.09 -1.86 -10.49
CA ASP A 268 -6.74 -2.44 -10.58
C ASP A 268 -5.74 -1.55 -11.34
N PRO A 269 -6.12 -0.87 -12.46
CA PRO A 269 -5.20 0.04 -13.14
C PRO A 269 -4.67 1.18 -12.29
N LEU A 270 -5.33 1.53 -11.19
CA LEU A 270 -4.85 2.49 -10.19
C LEU A 270 -3.41 2.18 -9.76
N LEU A 271 -3.07 0.89 -9.55
CA LEU A 271 -1.73 0.46 -9.12
C LEU A 271 -0.60 0.77 -10.11
N LEU A 272 -0.95 1.01 -11.36
CA LEU A 272 0.00 1.33 -12.43
C LEU A 272 0.14 2.84 -12.68
N HIS A 273 -0.71 3.66 -12.04
CA HIS A 273 -0.77 5.08 -12.32
C HIS A 273 0.45 5.82 -11.75
N PRO A 274 1.23 6.57 -12.56
CA PRO A 274 2.47 7.22 -12.08
C PRO A 274 2.25 8.18 -10.91
N ASP A 275 1.12 8.90 -10.90
CA ASP A 275 0.80 9.82 -9.83
C ASP A 275 0.39 9.11 -8.53
N LEU A 276 -0.18 7.90 -8.61
CA LEU A 276 -0.37 7.08 -7.42
C LEU A 276 0.98 6.68 -6.82
N LEU A 277 1.96 6.27 -7.65
CA LEU A 277 3.29 5.90 -7.15
C LEU A 277 3.95 7.08 -6.41
N ARG A 278 3.82 8.29 -6.96
CA ARG A 278 4.31 9.54 -6.33
C ARG A 278 3.58 9.85 -5.01
N LEU A 279 2.26 9.67 -4.99
CA LEU A 279 1.43 9.88 -3.81
C LEU A 279 1.80 8.92 -2.69
N VAL A 280 1.88 7.62 -2.98
CA VAL A 280 2.24 6.59 -1.99
C VAL A 280 3.63 6.83 -1.43
N ALA A 281 4.61 7.18 -2.27
CA ALA A 281 5.95 7.54 -1.80
C ALA A 281 5.93 8.74 -0.85
N ALA A 282 5.14 9.77 -1.13
CA ALA A 282 4.97 10.92 -0.25
C ALA A 282 4.28 10.56 1.08
N MET A 283 3.28 9.68 1.04
CA MET A 283 2.61 9.16 2.24
C MET A 283 3.59 8.37 3.13
N LEU A 284 4.41 7.51 2.55
CA LEU A 284 5.44 6.75 3.26
C LEU A 284 6.50 7.66 3.89
N ALA A 285 6.86 8.75 3.22
CA ALA A 285 7.85 9.72 3.70
C ALA A 285 7.34 10.63 4.84
N THR A 286 6.03 10.69 5.08
CA THR A 286 5.42 11.65 6.03
C THR A 286 5.91 11.48 7.46
N ARG A 287 6.39 10.29 7.84
CA ARG A 287 6.88 9.97 9.20
C ARG A 287 8.35 9.54 9.22
N ASN A 288 9.08 9.75 8.14
CA ASN A 288 10.53 9.51 8.08
C ASN A 288 11.31 10.70 8.63
#